data_e8fbf13f90a47e7f6f5227e826bc43ff
#
_entry.id   e8fbf13f90a47e7f6f5227e826bc43ff
#
_cell.length_a   1.000
_cell.length_b   1.000
_cell.length_c   1.000
_cell.angle_alpha   90.00
_cell.angle_beta   90.00
_cell.angle_gamma   90.00
#
_symmetry.space_group_name_H-M   'P 1'
#
loop_
_entity.id
_entity.type
_entity.pdbx_description
1 polymer ?
#
loop_
_entity_poly.entity_id
_entity_poly.type
_entity_poly.pdbx_seq_one_letter_code
_entity_poly.pdbx_strand_id
1 'polypeptide(L)'
;MIRNLIFDVGDVLVEYRWFEMLTRDYGLSEAEAKRIGGEMFDNEIWVQGLDGGRLSLEEAIHQYELKYPDDVDVMGWFLRNGEQMAVKRPEVWDKVAALKEKGYKIYLLSNYSEELFHVHTKGAKFLNVLDGGVVSYQVHALKPDREIYEILLEKYSLKAEECLG
;
A
#
# COMPACT_ATOMS: atom_id res chain seq x y z
N MET A 1 -3.15 -28.22 6.25
CA MET A 1 -2.47 -27.50 7.37
C MET A 1 -1.90 -26.18 6.85
N ILE A 2 -2.19 -25.08 7.52
CA ILE A 2 -1.65 -23.77 7.13
C ILE A 2 -0.15 -23.70 7.43
N ARG A 3 0.61 -23.28 6.43
CA ARG A 3 2.08 -23.12 6.48
C ARG A 3 2.54 -21.74 6.09
N ASN A 4 1.74 -21.04 5.28
CA ASN A 4 2.09 -19.76 4.68
C ASN A 4 1.11 -18.68 5.16
N LEU A 5 1.64 -17.58 5.65
CA LEU A 5 0.87 -16.43 6.06
C LEU A 5 1.12 -15.29 5.07
N ILE A 6 0.05 -14.71 4.56
CA ILE A 6 0.09 -13.67 3.55
C ILE A 6 -0.43 -12.38 4.15
N PHE A 7 0.40 -11.35 4.20
CA PHE A 7 0.08 -10.07 4.82
C PHE A 7 -0.10 -8.98 3.78
N ASP A 8 -1.09 -8.12 4.02
CA ASP A 8 -1.14 -6.80 3.39
C ASP A 8 -0.18 -5.85 4.14
N VAL A 9 0.12 -4.70 3.55
CA VAL A 9 0.99 -3.70 4.17
C VAL A 9 0.17 -2.57 4.76
N GLY A 10 -0.59 -1.85 3.94
CA GLY A 10 -1.39 -0.70 4.39
C GLY A 10 -2.46 -1.09 5.40
N ASP A 11 -2.52 -0.35 6.50
CA ASP A 11 -3.42 -0.57 7.64
C ASP A 11 -3.31 -1.97 8.29
N VAL A 12 -2.26 -2.71 7.97
CA VAL A 12 -1.91 -3.99 8.60
C VAL A 12 -0.52 -3.90 9.23
N LEU A 13 0.52 -3.77 8.41
CA LEU A 13 1.92 -3.66 8.86
C LEU A 13 2.35 -2.20 9.07
N VAL A 14 1.71 -1.27 8.41
CA VAL A 14 1.81 0.16 8.67
C VAL A 14 0.40 0.74 8.78
N GLU A 15 0.22 1.78 9.57
CA GLU A 15 -1.05 2.46 9.70
C GLU A 15 -1.06 3.69 8.79
N TYR A 16 -2.17 3.96 8.12
CA TYR A 16 -2.33 5.16 7.31
C TYR A 16 -2.95 6.29 8.11
N ARG A 17 -2.41 7.50 7.92
CA ARG A 17 -2.91 8.72 8.55
C ARG A 17 -3.29 9.81 7.52
N TRP A 18 -3.78 9.39 6.37
CA TRP A 18 -4.15 10.32 5.29
C TRP A 18 -5.19 11.36 5.73
N PHE A 19 -6.14 10.97 6.57
CA PHE A 19 -7.19 11.86 7.06
C PHE A 19 -6.60 12.96 7.96
N GLU A 20 -5.70 12.59 8.87
CA GLU A 20 -4.98 13.54 9.73
C GLU A 20 -4.06 14.45 8.92
N MET A 21 -3.45 13.96 7.86
CA MET A 21 -2.67 14.80 6.94
C MET A 21 -3.54 15.89 6.33
N LEU A 22 -4.70 15.52 5.82
CA LEU A 22 -5.61 16.47 5.18
C LEU A 22 -6.24 17.44 6.17
N THR A 23 -6.63 16.99 7.34
CA THR A 23 -7.30 17.81 8.35
C THR A 23 -6.33 18.62 9.20
N ARG A 24 -5.38 17.97 9.86
CA ARG A 24 -4.46 18.62 10.80
C ARG A 24 -3.30 19.31 10.11
N ASP A 25 -2.65 18.61 9.20
CA ASP A 25 -1.40 19.09 8.61
C ASP A 25 -1.66 20.10 7.50
N TYR A 26 -2.65 19.85 6.65
CA TYR A 26 -3.03 20.78 5.57
C TYR A 26 -4.07 21.82 6.02
N GLY A 27 -5.01 21.42 6.87
CA GLY A 27 -6.01 22.35 7.44
C GLY A 27 -7.40 22.29 6.79
N LEU A 28 -7.77 21.19 6.15
CA LEU A 28 -9.12 20.99 5.61
C LEU A 28 -10.12 20.68 6.73
N SER A 29 -11.39 21.01 6.50
CA SER A 29 -12.47 20.47 7.31
C SER A 29 -12.60 18.97 7.12
N GLU A 30 -13.23 18.26 8.05
CA GLU A 30 -13.47 16.82 7.92
C GLU A 30 -14.24 16.47 6.66
N ALA A 31 -15.28 17.27 6.31
CA ALA A 31 -16.07 17.06 5.11
C ALA A 31 -15.22 17.19 3.82
N GLU A 32 -14.39 18.24 3.77
CA GLU A 32 -13.48 18.44 2.63
C GLU A 32 -12.41 17.34 2.55
N ALA A 33 -11.85 16.92 3.67
CA ALA A 33 -10.87 15.84 3.71
C ALA A 33 -11.46 14.52 3.18
N LYS A 34 -12.69 14.20 3.54
CA LYS A 34 -13.39 13.02 3.02
C LYS A 34 -13.66 13.13 1.52
N ARG A 35 -14.05 14.32 1.05
CA ARG A 35 -14.26 14.56 -0.37
C ARG A 35 -12.96 14.36 -1.17
N ILE A 36 -11.89 15.02 -0.73
CA ILE A 36 -10.57 14.91 -1.39
C ILE A 36 -10.06 13.47 -1.35
N GLY A 37 -10.15 12.80 -0.19
CA GLY A 37 -9.75 11.40 -0.06
C GLY A 37 -10.50 10.48 -1.02
N GLY A 38 -11.82 10.66 -1.15
CA GLY A 38 -12.64 9.90 -2.10
C GLY A 38 -12.21 10.14 -3.55
N GLU A 39 -12.00 11.41 -3.93
CA GLU A 39 -11.53 11.74 -5.28
C GLU A 39 -10.14 11.17 -5.59
N MET A 40 -9.23 11.15 -4.62
CA MET A 40 -7.87 10.65 -4.82
C MET A 40 -7.82 9.12 -4.87
N PHE A 41 -8.38 8.46 -3.87
CA PHE A 41 -8.14 7.03 -3.64
C PHE A 41 -9.08 6.13 -4.45
N ASP A 42 -10.32 6.56 -4.71
CA ASP A 42 -11.30 5.81 -5.51
C ASP A 42 -11.22 6.14 -7.00
N ASN A 43 -10.04 6.48 -7.46
CA ASN A 43 -9.79 6.97 -8.81
C ASN A 43 -8.81 6.06 -9.54
N GLU A 44 -8.98 5.92 -10.87
CA GLU A 44 -8.06 5.17 -11.72
C GLU A 44 -6.62 5.70 -11.65
N ILE A 45 -6.42 6.99 -11.43
CA ILE A 45 -5.09 7.59 -11.29
C ILE A 45 -4.34 6.94 -10.12
N TRP A 46 -5.01 6.76 -8.98
CA TRP A 46 -4.42 6.08 -7.83
C TRP A 46 -4.34 4.58 -8.06
N VAL A 47 -5.47 3.95 -8.37
CA VAL A 47 -5.58 2.48 -8.43
C VAL A 47 -4.76 1.91 -9.59
N GLN A 48 -5.05 2.32 -10.82
CA GLN A 48 -4.36 1.79 -12.00
C GLN A 48 -3.02 2.50 -12.24
N GLY A 49 -2.97 3.80 -11.98
CA GLY A 49 -1.79 4.60 -12.22
C GLY A 49 -0.69 4.35 -11.19
N LEU A 50 -0.94 4.65 -9.93
CA LEU A 50 0.06 4.52 -8.87
C LEU A 50 0.23 3.08 -8.42
N ASP A 51 -0.82 2.46 -7.89
CA ASP A 51 -0.74 1.08 -7.38
C ASP A 51 -0.50 0.07 -8.50
N GLY A 52 -1.00 0.33 -9.70
CA GLY A 52 -0.75 -0.48 -10.87
C GLY A 52 0.65 -0.30 -11.48
N GLY A 53 1.43 0.66 -10.97
CA GLY A 53 2.81 0.90 -11.42
C GLY A 53 2.95 1.53 -12.80
N ARG A 54 1.93 2.26 -13.25
CA ARG A 54 1.87 2.86 -14.59
C ARG A 54 2.22 4.34 -14.62
N LEU A 55 2.12 5.03 -13.48
CA LEU A 55 2.41 6.45 -13.32
C LEU A 55 3.40 6.66 -12.18
N SER A 56 4.32 7.60 -12.36
CA SER A 56 5.10 8.16 -11.25
C SER A 56 4.21 9.10 -10.41
N LEU A 57 4.69 9.53 -9.23
CA LEU A 57 3.97 10.52 -8.42
C LEU A 57 3.73 11.82 -9.19
N GLU A 58 4.74 12.34 -9.89
CA GLU A 58 4.61 13.59 -10.65
C GLU A 58 3.65 13.45 -11.84
N GLU A 59 3.68 12.30 -12.54
CA GLU A 59 2.70 12.01 -13.60
C GLU A 59 1.28 11.93 -13.04
N ALA A 60 1.10 11.30 -11.87
CA ALA A 60 -0.20 11.24 -11.19
C ALA A 60 -0.70 12.63 -10.80
N ILE A 61 0.17 13.49 -10.25
CA ILE A 61 -0.17 14.88 -9.91
C ILE A 61 -0.65 15.63 -11.15
N HIS A 62 0.03 15.46 -12.28
CA HIS A 62 -0.38 16.07 -13.53
C HIS A 62 -1.77 15.58 -14.00
N GLN A 63 -2.04 14.28 -13.85
CA GLN A 63 -3.36 13.72 -14.16
C GLN A 63 -4.45 14.28 -13.24
N TYR A 64 -4.18 14.44 -11.95
CA TYR A 64 -5.10 15.09 -11.00
C TYR A 64 -5.35 16.55 -11.36
N GLU A 65 -4.31 17.27 -11.78
CA GLU A 65 -4.44 18.67 -12.25
C GLU A 65 -5.44 18.77 -13.42
N LEU A 66 -5.35 17.86 -14.37
CA LEU A 66 -6.25 17.83 -15.51
C LEU A 66 -7.70 17.47 -15.12
N LYS A 67 -7.86 16.57 -14.16
CA LYS A 67 -9.17 16.06 -13.75
C LYS A 67 -9.84 16.92 -12.67
N TYR A 68 -9.06 17.41 -11.72
CA TYR A 68 -9.53 18.19 -10.57
C TYR A 68 -8.70 19.48 -10.41
N PRO A 69 -8.80 20.42 -11.35
CA PRO A 69 -7.94 21.60 -11.33
C PRO A 69 -8.10 22.47 -10.08
N ASP A 70 -9.28 22.45 -9.46
CA ASP A 70 -9.55 23.23 -8.25
C ASP A 70 -8.94 22.61 -6.98
N ASP A 71 -8.58 21.34 -7.03
CA ASP A 71 -8.08 20.57 -5.88
C ASP A 71 -6.60 20.16 -6.02
N VAL A 72 -5.94 20.57 -7.10
CA VAL A 72 -4.57 20.13 -7.41
C VAL A 72 -3.56 20.54 -6.34
N ASP A 73 -3.74 21.68 -5.70
CA ASP A 73 -2.81 22.17 -4.67
C ASP A 73 -2.76 21.19 -3.48
N VAL A 74 -3.91 20.77 -2.97
CA VAL A 74 -3.96 19.82 -1.85
C VAL A 74 -3.55 18.42 -2.29
N MET A 75 -3.96 17.97 -3.46
CA MET A 75 -3.59 16.65 -3.98
C MET A 75 -2.09 16.56 -4.26
N GLY A 76 -1.51 17.58 -4.87
CA GLY A 76 -0.07 17.67 -5.11
C GLY A 76 0.73 17.72 -3.80
N TRP A 77 0.28 18.54 -2.85
CA TRP A 77 0.88 18.60 -1.53
C TRP A 77 0.87 17.21 -0.85
N PHE A 78 -0.27 16.54 -0.87
CA PHE A 78 -0.43 15.21 -0.26
C PHE A 78 0.58 14.21 -0.85
N LEU A 79 0.63 14.12 -2.16
CA LEU A 79 1.51 13.17 -2.84
C LEU A 79 2.99 13.50 -2.62
N ARG A 80 3.38 14.78 -2.64
CA ARG A 80 4.77 15.20 -2.39
C ARG A 80 5.19 14.99 -0.92
N ASN A 81 4.23 14.93 -0.01
CA ASN A 81 4.46 14.63 1.40
C ASN A 81 4.01 13.22 1.79
N GLY A 82 3.90 12.33 0.81
CA GLY A 82 3.37 10.97 1.00
C GLY A 82 4.11 10.13 2.04
N GLU A 83 5.39 10.43 2.32
CA GLU A 83 6.14 9.78 3.39
C GLU A 83 5.44 9.91 4.75
N GLN A 84 4.76 11.03 4.99
CA GLN A 84 4.04 11.29 6.25
C GLN A 84 2.73 10.52 6.38
N MET A 85 2.29 9.85 5.32
CA MET A 85 1.04 9.09 5.29
C MET A 85 1.08 7.84 6.18
N ALA A 86 2.24 7.26 6.41
CA ALA A 86 2.38 5.99 7.13
C ALA A 86 2.94 6.16 8.54
N VAL A 87 2.35 5.42 9.47
CA VAL A 87 2.84 5.26 10.84
C VAL A 87 3.36 3.84 11.01
N LYS A 88 4.58 3.70 11.50
CA LYS A 88 5.22 2.41 11.77
C LYS A 88 4.51 1.68 12.90
N ARG A 89 4.44 0.36 12.82
CA ARG A 89 3.79 -0.51 13.81
C ARG A 89 4.75 -1.59 14.32
N PRO A 90 5.83 -1.21 15.04
CA PRO A 90 6.85 -2.18 15.48
C PRO A 90 6.28 -3.32 16.33
N GLU A 91 5.23 -3.07 17.11
CA GLU A 91 4.55 -4.09 17.90
C GLU A 91 3.88 -5.17 17.03
N VAL A 92 3.40 -4.80 15.85
CA VAL A 92 2.86 -5.77 14.87
C VAL A 92 4.01 -6.53 14.22
N TRP A 93 5.09 -5.86 13.88
CA TRP A 93 6.26 -6.49 13.27
C TRP A 93 6.88 -7.55 14.18
N ASP A 94 6.91 -7.30 15.50
CA ASP A 94 7.36 -8.28 16.50
C ASP A 94 6.48 -9.53 16.51
N LYS A 95 5.16 -9.36 16.34
CA LYS A 95 4.23 -10.50 16.24
C LYS A 95 4.46 -11.31 14.96
N VAL A 96 4.72 -10.65 13.85
CA VAL A 96 5.06 -11.32 12.58
C VAL A 96 6.37 -12.11 12.73
N ALA A 97 7.38 -11.53 13.36
CA ALA A 97 8.65 -12.21 13.64
C ALA A 97 8.44 -13.46 14.51
N ALA A 98 7.56 -13.37 15.51
CA ALA A 98 7.22 -14.50 16.38
C ALA A 98 6.53 -15.64 15.59
N LEU A 99 5.68 -15.31 14.62
CA LEU A 99 5.06 -16.30 13.73
C LEU A 99 6.11 -16.97 12.85
N LYS A 100 7.08 -16.23 12.35
CA LYS A 100 8.21 -16.78 11.61
C LYS A 100 9.00 -17.79 12.44
N GLU A 101 9.29 -17.46 13.70
CA GLU A 101 9.99 -18.36 14.62
C GLU A 101 9.22 -19.65 14.91
N LYS A 102 7.88 -19.60 14.85
CA LYS A 102 7.02 -20.80 14.97
C LYS A 102 7.04 -21.70 13.73
N GLY A 103 7.73 -21.30 12.68
CA GLY A 103 7.89 -22.11 11.47
C GLY A 103 6.97 -21.72 10.30
N TYR A 104 6.17 -20.69 10.43
CA TYR A 104 5.38 -20.16 9.30
C TYR A 104 6.27 -19.43 8.32
N LYS A 105 5.93 -19.56 7.03
CA LYS A 105 6.51 -18.72 6.00
C LYS A 105 5.68 -17.46 5.85
N ILE A 106 6.35 -16.33 5.64
CA ILE A 106 5.74 -15.00 5.63
C ILE A 106 5.87 -14.37 4.25
N TYR A 107 4.74 -13.98 3.66
CA TYR A 107 4.69 -13.34 2.34
C TYR A 107 3.89 -12.05 2.40
N LEU A 108 4.19 -11.11 1.51
CA LEU A 108 3.36 -9.93 1.26
C LEU A 108 2.50 -10.13 0.03
N LEU A 109 1.29 -9.58 0.06
CA LEU A 109 0.45 -9.37 -1.12
C LEU A 109 -0.27 -8.03 -0.93
N SER A 110 0.15 -7.01 -1.65
CA SER A 110 -0.31 -5.65 -1.39
C SER A 110 -0.51 -4.83 -2.66
N ASN A 111 -1.56 -4.01 -2.66
CA ASN A 111 -1.72 -2.94 -3.63
C ASN A 111 -0.97 -1.72 -3.08
N TYR A 112 0.06 -1.29 -3.80
CA TYR A 112 0.91 -0.17 -3.38
C TYR A 112 1.62 0.43 -4.57
N SER A 113 1.81 1.75 -4.54
CA SER A 113 2.68 2.42 -5.50
C SER A 113 4.16 2.24 -5.14
N GLU A 114 5.02 2.28 -6.15
CA GLU A 114 6.46 2.08 -5.97
C GLU A 114 7.07 3.05 -4.96
N GLU A 115 6.88 4.35 -5.20
CA GLU A 115 7.53 5.39 -4.39
C GLU A 115 7.02 5.39 -2.95
N LEU A 116 5.70 5.26 -2.75
CA LEU A 116 5.13 5.19 -1.40
C LEU A 116 5.51 3.91 -0.68
N PHE A 117 5.55 2.78 -1.38
CA PHE A 117 6.01 1.52 -0.79
C PHE A 117 7.43 1.66 -0.23
N HIS A 118 8.34 2.22 -1.02
CA HIS A 118 9.72 2.40 -0.59
C HIS A 118 9.85 3.32 0.63
N VAL A 119 9.19 4.47 0.63
CA VAL A 119 9.30 5.41 1.76
C VAL A 119 8.58 4.91 3.01
N HIS A 120 7.44 4.22 2.86
CA HIS A 120 6.67 3.70 3.99
C HIS A 120 7.30 2.47 4.64
N THR A 121 8.07 1.68 3.90
CA THR A 121 8.70 0.46 4.41
C THR A 121 10.19 0.63 4.71
N LYS A 122 10.75 1.81 4.48
CA LYS A 122 12.16 2.08 4.74
C LYS A 122 12.54 1.78 6.18
N GLY A 123 13.49 0.85 6.38
CA GLY A 123 13.95 0.45 7.69
C GLY A 123 12.94 -0.39 8.48
N ALA A 124 11.86 -0.85 7.87
CA ALA A 124 10.85 -1.67 8.54
C ALA A 124 11.38 -3.08 8.80
N LYS A 125 11.37 -3.51 10.06
CA LYS A 125 11.91 -4.80 10.47
C LYS A 125 11.17 -5.99 9.87
N PHE A 126 9.88 -5.85 9.52
CA PHE A 126 9.15 -6.96 8.92
C PHE A 126 9.75 -7.42 7.58
N LEU A 127 10.45 -6.53 6.86
CA LEU A 127 11.13 -6.91 5.62
C LEU A 127 12.17 -8.00 5.82
N ASN A 128 12.77 -8.08 7.02
CA ASN A 128 13.83 -9.04 7.33
C ASN A 128 13.30 -10.46 7.55
N VAL A 129 12.01 -10.64 7.80
CA VAL A 129 11.42 -11.96 8.07
C VAL A 129 10.60 -12.51 6.91
N LEU A 130 10.53 -11.78 5.79
CA LEU A 130 9.77 -12.21 4.62
C LEU A 130 10.47 -13.34 3.89
N ASP A 131 9.69 -14.34 3.49
CA ASP A 131 10.10 -15.36 2.53
C ASP A 131 9.87 -14.88 1.09
N GLY A 132 9.05 -13.88 0.89
CA GLY A 132 8.80 -13.25 -0.40
C GLY A 132 7.60 -12.35 -0.39
N GLY A 133 7.17 -11.93 -1.56
CA GLY A 133 5.98 -11.10 -1.70
C GLY A 133 5.73 -10.64 -3.13
N VAL A 134 4.53 -10.16 -3.35
CA VAL A 134 4.09 -9.54 -4.60
C VAL A 134 3.44 -8.21 -4.26
N VAL A 135 3.91 -7.14 -4.88
CA VAL A 135 3.33 -5.81 -4.75
C VAL A 135 2.84 -5.36 -6.13
N SER A 136 1.65 -4.81 -6.18
CA SER A 136 0.93 -4.51 -7.43
C SER A 136 1.74 -3.71 -8.44
N TYR A 137 2.53 -2.72 -8.00
CA TYR A 137 3.32 -1.89 -8.92
C TYR A 137 4.36 -2.71 -9.70
N GLN A 138 4.85 -3.83 -9.14
CA GLN A 138 5.86 -4.67 -9.78
C GLN A 138 5.28 -5.56 -10.89
N VAL A 139 4.03 -5.98 -10.73
CA VAL A 139 3.40 -6.98 -11.60
C VAL A 139 2.26 -6.42 -12.44
N HIS A 140 1.91 -5.15 -12.23
CA HIS A 140 0.81 -4.45 -12.94
C HIS A 140 -0.53 -5.18 -12.81
N ALA A 141 -0.74 -5.86 -11.69
CA ALA A 141 -1.96 -6.56 -11.32
C ALA A 141 -2.37 -6.13 -9.92
N LEU A 142 -3.66 -6.09 -9.65
CA LEU A 142 -4.25 -5.50 -8.44
C LEU A 142 -5.19 -6.47 -7.74
N LYS A 143 -5.17 -6.46 -6.40
CA LYS A 143 -6.27 -7.06 -5.64
C LYS A 143 -7.56 -6.25 -5.90
N PRO A 144 -8.74 -6.85 -6.01
CA PRO A 144 -9.05 -8.27 -5.76
C PRO A 144 -9.01 -9.15 -7.01
N ASP A 145 -8.39 -8.72 -8.10
CA ASP A 145 -8.34 -9.50 -9.33
C ASP A 145 -7.58 -10.82 -9.10
N ARG A 146 -8.07 -11.87 -9.72
CA ARG A 146 -7.53 -13.22 -9.58
C ARG A 146 -6.04 -13.30 -9.95
N GLU A 147 -5.63 -12.53 -10.95
CA GLU A 147 -4.29 -12.55 -11.52
C GLU A 147 -3.19 -12.36 -10.46
N ILE A 148 -3.32 -11.38 -9.55
CA ILE A 148 -2.26 -11.09 -8.57
C ILE A 148 -2.09 -12.24 -7.57
N TYR A 149 -3.18 -12.95 -7.22
CA TYR A 149 -3.12 -14.12 -6.35
C TYR A 149 -2.42 -15.28 -7.04
N GLU A 150 -2.72 -15.52 -8.32
CA GLU A 150 -2.06 -16.55 -9.12
C GLU A 150 -0.57 -16.27 -9.27
N ILE A 151 -0.18 -15.02 -9.49
CA ILE A 151 1.24 -14.63 -9.56
C ILE A 151 1.97 -14.98 -8.26
N LEU A 152 1.39 -14.68 -7.10
CA LEU A 152 1.99 -15.03 -5.81
C LEU A 152 2.17 -16.54 -5.65
N LEU A 153 1.10 -17.31 -5.91
CA LEU A 153 1.12 -18.77 -5.76
C LEU A 153 2.13 -19.42 -6.70
N GLU A 154 2.21 -18.99 -7.95
CA GLU A 154 3.16 -19.52 -8.94
C GLU A 154 4.59 -19.12 -8.60
N LYS A 155 4.84 -17.85 -8.27
CA LYS A 155 6.19 -17.35 -8.00
C LYS A 155 6.90 -18.10 -6.89
N TYR A 156 6.16 -18.50 -5.84
CA TYR A 156 6.72 -19.17 -4.66
C TYR A 156 6.30 -20.63 -4.55
N SER A 157 5.66 -21.19 -5.58
CA SER A 157 5.18 -22.58 -5.61
C SER A 157 4.31 -22.92 -4.41
N LEU A 158 3.35 -22.02 -4.08
CA LEU A 158 2.46 -22.17 -2.93
C LEU A 158 1.19 -22.90 -3.34
N LYS A 159 0.63 -23.65 -2.38
CA LYS A 159 -0.69 -24.26 -2.50
C LYS A 159 -1.70 -23.41 -1.75
N ALA A 160 -2.79 -23.05 -2.41
CA ALA A 160 -3.79 -22.14 -1.83
C ALA A 160 -4.36 -22.68 -0.50
N GLU A 161 -4.58 -23.99 -0.40
CA GLU A 161 -5.07 -24.65 0.81
C GLU A 161 -4.11 -24.63 1.99
N GLU A 162 -2.85 -24.29 1.77
CA GLU A 162 -1.82 -24.12 2.82
C GLU A 162 -1.60 -22.65 3.19
N CYS A 163 -2.35 -21.71 2.59
CA CYS A 163 -2.18 -20.27 2.76
C CYS A 163 -3.33 -19.66 3.58
N LEU A 164 -2.99 -18.69 4.42
CA LEU A 164 -3.93 -17.85 5.15
C LEU A 164 -3.56 -16.39 4.91
N GLY A 165 -4.55 -15.64 4.46
CA GLY A 165 -4.38 -14.20 4.20
C GLY A 165 -5.57 -13.38 4.61
#